data_54d8a38b31eb29be2de0318fd8524ebf
#
_entry.id   54d8a38b31eb29be2de0318fd8524ebf
#
_cell.length_a   1.000
_cell.length_b   1.000
_cell.length_c   1.000
_cell.angle_alpha   90.00
_cell.angle_beta   90.00
_cell.angle_gamma   90.00
#
_symmetry.space_group_name_H-M   'P 1'
#
loop_
_entity.id
_entity.type
_entity.pdbx_description
1 polymer ?
#
loop_
_entity_poly.entity_id
_entity_poly.type
_entity_poly.pdbx_seq_one_letter_code
_entity_poly.pdbx_strand_id
1 'polypeptide(L)'
;MLVTVATEWNNALLAIENANIGWAAIQPALDRGYQNLHYTYKDDGYTDADVQLKKGYDMKDKSQMVPGVSTTTRTRPLMISALEMYMREKTPIIRSKRLIQELLVFIWLNGKAQSQQGYNDDLVMAFCIGLWLRDSTLKLRQQGIELNKRALSSFQKSTNVIYTGNRNNQDTGWTWNNGYNDESLTWLIK
;
A
#
# COMPACT_ATOMS: atom_id res chain seq x y z
N MET A 1 12.87 0.22 -21.30
CA MET A 1 13.11 -1.14 -20.76
C MET A 1 12.37 -1.38 -19.43
N LEU A 2 12.64 -0.66 -18.32
CA LEU A 2 11.95 -0.94 -17.04
C LEU A 2 10.42 -0.85 -17.12
N VAL A 3 9.89 0.24 -17.70
CA VAL A 3 8.45 0.41 -17.88
C VAL A 3 7.84 -0.69 -18.74
N THR A 4 8.52 -1.12 -19.80
CA THR A 4 8.05 -2.21 -20.67
C THR A 4 7.90 -3.51 -19.89
N VAL A 5 8.94 -3.88 -19.12
CA VAL A 5 8.90 -5.07 -18.26
C VAL A 5 7.77 -4.96 -17.22
N ALA A 6 7.64 -3.81 -16.54
CA ALA A 6 6.59 -3.62 -15.55
C ALA A 6 5.18 -3.72 -16.17
N THR A 7 5.00 -3.26 -17.40
CA THR A 7 3.74 -3.37 -18.14
C THR A 7 3.44 -4.84 -18.51
N GLU A 8 4.44 -5.57 -18.99
CA GLU A 8 4.32 -7.01 -19.30
C GLU A 8 3.95 -7.83 -18.06
N TRP A 9 4.40 -7.42 -16.88
CA TRP A 9 4.04 -8.01 -15.58
C TRP A 9 2.76 -7.40 -14.99
N ASN A 10 1.77 -7.18 -15.83
CA ASN A 10 0.45 -6.70 -15.42
C ASN A 10 0.48 -5.35 -14.70
N ASN A 11 1.22 -4.39 -15.26
CA ASN A 11 1.43 -3.08 -14.68
C ASN A 11 1.94 -3.15 -13.23
N ALA A 12 2.95 -3.96 -12.99
CA ALA A 12 3.52 -4.17 -11.67
C ALA A 12 3.95 -2.85 -11.01
N LEU A 13 3.88 -2.78 -9.67
CA LEU A 13 4.42 -1.64 -8.93
C LEU A 13 5.91 -1.50 -9.21
N LEU A 14 6.28 -0.37 -9.82
CA LEU A 14 7.67 -0.05 -10.15
C LEU A 14 8.28 0.78 -9.02
N ALA A 15 9.20 0.20 -8.30
CA ALA A 15 9.93 0.85 -7.23
C ALA A 15 11.40 1.02 -7.62
N ILE A 16 11.85 2.25 -7.73
CA ILE A 16 13.22 2.58 -8.08
C ILE A 16 13.79 3.39 -6.93
N GLU A 17 15.01 3.05 -6.48
CA GLU A 17 15.71 3.85 -5.48
C GLU A 17 16.00 5.24 -6.07
N ASN A 18 15.63 6.31 -5.34
CA ASN A 18 15.76 7.68 -5.84
C ASN A 18 17.10 8.35 -5.49
N ALA A 19 18.07 7.58 -4.99
CA ALA A 19 19.41 8.06 -4.74
C ALA A 19 20.26 8.06 -6.04
N ASN A 20 21.14 9.04 -6.17
CA ASN A 20 22.16 9.11 -7.23
C ASN A 20 21.63 8.82 -8.67
N ILE A 21 22.07 7.71 -9.24
CA ILE A 21 21.73 7.26 -10.61
C ILE A 21 20.24 6.91 -10.76
N GLY A 22 19.55 6.59 -9.67
CA GLY A 22 18.14 6.20 -9.68
C GLY A 22 17.23 7.25 -10.34
N TRP A 23 17.53 8.52 -10.19
CA TRP A 23 16.81 9.61 -10.86
C TRP A 23 16.84 9.50 -12.38
N ALA A 24 17.95 9.09 -12.96
CA ALA A 24 18.06 8.89 -14.41
C ALA A 24 17.14 7.75 -14.91
N ALA A 25 16.80 6.81 -14.04
CA ALA A 25 15.86 5.74 -14.36
C ALA A 25 14.39 6.11 -14.06
N ILE A 26 14.15 6.98 -13.08
CA ILE A 26 12.81 7.47 -12.69
C ILE A 26 12.27 8.44 -13.76
N GLN A 27 13.07 9.37 -14.23
CA GLN A 27 12.62 10.39 -15.17
C GLN A 27 11.97 9.79 -16.43
N PRO A 28 12.57 8.81 -17.13
CA PRO A 28 11.93 8.18 -18.28
C PRO A 28 10.63 7.43 -17.94
N ALA A 29 10.43 7.01 -16.70
CA ALA A 29 9.18 6.38 -16.27
C ALA A 29 8.07 7.42 -16.09
N LEU A 30 8.41 8.59 -15.56
CA LEU A 30 7.51 9.74 -15.44
C LEU A 30 7.13 10.28 -16.82
N ASP A 31 8.09 10.46 -17.73
CA ASP A 31 7.88 10.97 -19.09
C ASP A 31 6.94 10.06 -19.89
N ARG A 32 6.98 8.76 -19.65
CA ARG A 32 6.06 7.79 -20.25
C ARG A 32 4.70 7.70 -19.55
N GLY A 33 4.48 8.46 -18.49
CA GLY A 33 3.23 8.46 -17.73
C GLY A 33 2.91 7.12 -17.03
N TYR A 34 3.95 6.39 -16.57
CA TYR A 34 3.71 5.12 -15.90
C TYR A 34 2.93 5.31 -14.60
N GLN A 35 1.72 4.76 -14.54
CA GLN A 35 0.76 5.04 -13.46
C GLN A 35 1.13 4.38 -12.13
N ASN A 36 1.75 3.19 -12.17
CA ASN A 36 2.03 2.40 -10.99
C ASN A 36 3.48 2.53 -10.51
N LEU A 37 3.97 3.79 -10.45
CA LEU A 37 5.26 4.14 -9.88
C LEU A 37 5.11 4.36 -8.38
N HIS A 38 6.05 3.85 -7.58
CA HIS A 38 6.09 4.10 -6.14
C HIS A 38 6.54 5.53 -5.82
N TYR A 39 5.93 6.13 -4.80
CA TYR A 39 6.28 7.46 -4.29
C TYR A 39 6.53 7.41 -2.80
N THR A 40 7.55 8.13 -2.35
CA THR A 40 7.89 8.31 -0.93
C THR A 40 7.58 9.74 -0.49
N TYR A 41 7.11 9.95 0.73
CA TYR A 41 6.91 11.30 1.28
C TYR A 41 8.22 11.97 1.65
N LYS A 42 8.33 13.29 1.40
CA LYS A 42 9.56 14.07 1.65
C LYS A 42 9.95 14.17 3.13
N ASP A 43 8.98 14.26 4.02
CA ASP A 43 9.20 14.62 5.42
C ASP A 43 9.24 13.43 6.38
N ASP A 44 8.91 12.25 5.92
CA ASP A 44 8.75 11.13 6.83
C ASP A 44 9.90 10.15 6.72
N GLY A 45 10.90 10.37 7.56
CA GLY A 45 11.74 9.27 7.99
C GLY A 45 10.93 8.18 8.75
N TYR A 46 9.62 8.35 8.86
CA TYR A 46 8.65 7.39 9.37
C TYR A 46 7.87 6.79 8.21
N THR A 47 8.23 5.59 7.88
CA THR A 47 7.49 4.74 6.94
C THR A 47 6.53 3.83 7.68
N ASP A 48 5.90 4.30 8.74
CA ASP A 48 4.80 3.59 9.34
C ASP A 48 3.65 3.52 8.34
N ALA A 49 3.20 2.30 8.05
CA ALA A 49 2.04 2.06 7.20
C ALA A 49 0.82 2.87 7.66
N ASP A 50 0.70 3.15 8.96
CA ASP A 50 -0.36 3.95 9.55
C ASP A 50 -0.25 5.44 9.18
N VAL A 51 0.96 5.96 9.02
CA VAL A 51 1.20 7.35 8.59
C VAL A 51 0.95 7.48 7.09
N GLN A 52 1.37 6.49 6.30
CA GLN A 52 1.07 6.43 4.86
C GLN A 52 -0.43 6.33 4.59
N LEU A 53 -1.18 5.61 5.44
CA LEU A 53 -2.64 5.54 5.36
C LEU A 53 -3.32 6.86 5.68
N LYS A 54 -2.94 7.52 6.77
CA LYS A 54 -3.50 8.82 7.14
C LYS A 54 -3.25 9.87 6.07
N LYS A 55 -2.06 9.88 5.45
CA LYS A 55 -1.69 10.81 4.38
C LYS A 55 -2.21 10.36 3.01
N GLY A 56 -2.36 9.07 2.75
CA GLY A 56 -2.93 8.55 1.51
C GLY A 56 -4.41 8.86 1.32
N TYR A 57 -5.15 9.12 2.39
CA TYR A 57 -6.52 9.65 2.33
C TYR A 57 -6.56 11.16 2.06
N ASP A 58 -5.54 11.90 2.48
CA ASP A 58 -5.37 13.30 2.12
C ASP A 58 -4.64 13.43 0.78
N MET A 59 -5.18 12.80 -0.27
CA MET A 59 -4.63 12.78 -1.63
C MET A 59 -4.44 14.17 -2.28
N LYS A 60 -4.51 15.25 -1.50
CA LYS A 60 -4.49 16.61 -2.00
C LYS A 60 -3.09 17.16 -2.26
N ASP A 61 -2.03 16.62 -1.65
CA ASP A 61 -0.69 17.18 -1.80
C ASP A 61 0.33 16.20 -2.40
N LYS A 62 0.20 15.93 -3.70
CA LYS A 62 1.28 15.28 -4.47
C LYS A 62 2.58 16.09 -4.47
N SER A 63 2.54 17.36 -4.06
CA SER A 63 3.72 18.24 -3.95
C SER A 63 4.74 17.77 -2.90
N GLN A 64 4.29 17.01 -1.91
CA GLN A 64 5.16 16.45 -0.85
C GLN A 64 5.66 15.04 -1.16
N MET A 65 5.29 14.47 -2.29
CA MET A 65 5.74 13.14 -2.69
C MET A 65 6.93 13.22 -3.63
N VAL A 66 7.88 12.33 -3.43
CA VAL A 66 9.04 12.12 -4.30
C VAL A 66 8.89 10.76 -4.99
N PRO A 67 9.00 10.71 -6.32
CA PRO A 67 8.95 9.43 -7.00
C PRO A 67 10.14 8.54 -6.62
N GLY A 68 9.87 7.25 -6.50
CA GLY A 68 10.85 6.26 -6.10
C GLY A 68 10.88 5.98 -4.61
N VAL A 69 11.85 5.19 -4.19
CA VAL A 69 12.10 4.76 -2.81
C VAL A 69 13.31 5.49 -2.26
N SER A 70 13.14 6.15 -1.10
CA SER A 70 14.25 6.81 -0.42
C SER A 70 14.93 5.86 0.54
N THR A 71 16.18 5.48 0.24
CA THR A 71 17.02 4.69 1.12
C THR A 71 17.84 5.62 2.03
N THR A 72 17.41 5.73 3.26
CA THR A 72 18.03 6.58 4.30
C THR A 72 18.66 5.72 5.39
N THR A 73 19.40 6.35 6.30
CA THR A 73 19.94 5.67 7.50
C THR A 73 18.85 5.07 8.39
N ARG A 74 17.61 5.56 8.30
CA ARG A 74 16.45 5.03 9.04
C ARG A 74 15.73 3.91 8.28
N THR A 75 15.52 4.07 6.97
CA THR A 75 14.74 3.11 6.17
C THR A 75 15.56 1.87 5.80
N ARG A 76 16.87 2.01 5.57
CA ARG A 76 17.75 0.88 5.22
C ARG A 76 17.71 -0.26 6.27
N PRO A 77 17.82 -0.02 7.59
CA PRO A 77 17.70 -1.09 8.58
C PRO A 77 16.35 -1.81 8.56
N LEU A 78 15.24 -1.08 8.30
CA LEU A 78 13.91 -1.67 8.21
C LEU A 78 13.78 -2.60 7.00
N MET A 79 14.33 -2.20 5.85
CA MET A 79 14.37 -3.03 4.65
C MET A 79 15.19 -4.31 4.87
N ILE A 80 16.34 -4.19 5.55
CA ILE A 80 17.20 -5.33 5.89
C ILE A 80 16.51 -6.26 6.91
N SER A 81 15.82 -5.70 7.89
CA SER A 81 15.03 -6.48 8.86
C SER A 81 13.91 -7.28 8.17
N ALA A 82 13.26 -6.70 7.16
CA ALA A 82 12.30 -7.42 6.33
C ALA A 82 12.98 -8.62 5.62
N LEU A 83 14.13 -8.41 5.00
CA LEU A 83 14.90 -9.50 4.38
C LEU A 83 15.22 -10.60 5.40
N GLU A 84 15.74 -10.22 6.58
CA GLU A 84 16.09 -11.18 7.63
C GLU A 84 14.89 -12.04 8.05
N MET A 85 13.74 -11.39 8.27
CA MET A 85 12.49 -12.07 8.62
C MET A 85 12.09 -13.10 7.55
N TYR A 86 12.07 -12.70 6.28
CA TYR A 86 11.71 -13.58 5.17
C TYR A 86 12.69 -14.74 4.99
N MET A 87 13.98 -14.48 5.15
CA MET A 87 15.02 -15.53 5.06
C MET A 87 14.91 -16.53 6.23
N ARG A 88 14.60 -16.06 7.43
CA ARG A 88 14.38 -16.91 8.63
C ARG A 88 13.16 -17.80 8.45
N GLU A 89 12.09 -17.26 7.88
CA GLU A 89 10.85 -18.01 7.59
C GLU A 89 10.96 -18.91 6.37
N LYS A 90 12.08 -18.86 5.62
CA LYS A 90 12.33 -19.61 4.37
C LYS A 90 11.23 -19.42 3.31
N THR A 91 10.61 -18.25 3.30
CA THR A 91 9.48 -17.95 2.42
C THR A 91 9.89 -17.63 0.99
N PRO A 92 11.01 -16.89 0.70
CA PRO A 92 11.34 -16.51 -0.65
C PRO A 92 12.06 -17.63 -1.42
N ILE A 93 11.64 -17.86 -2.65
CA ILE A 93 12.32 -18.76 -3.59
C ILE A 93 13.25 -17.91 -4.45
N ILE A 94 14.54 -17.93 -4.14
CA ILE A 94 15.55 -17.17 -4.88
C ILE A 94 16.10 -18.02 -6.02
N ARG A 95 15.88 -17.58 -7.27
CA ARG A 95 16.35 -18.26 -8.48
C ARG A 95 17.58 -17.59 -9.10
N SER A 96 17.91 -16.38 -8.68
CA SER A 96 19.04 -15.61 -9.20
C SER A 96 20.34 -16.03 -8.55
N LYS A 97 21.25 -16.63 -9.33
CA LYS A 97 22.60 -16.99 -8.86
C LYS A 97 23.39 -15.75 -8.41
N ARG A 98 23.24 -14.62 -9.11
CA ARG A 98 23.92 -13.37 -8.75
C ARG A 98 23.45 -12.85 -7.40
N LEU A 99 22.13 -12.84 -7.14
CA LEU A 99 21.60 -12.43 -5.85
C LEU A 99 22.11 -13.31 -4.71
N ILE A 100 22.19 -14.64 -4.95
CA ILE A 100 22.75 -15.56 -3.94
C ILE A 100 24.23 -15.23 -3.67
N GLN A 101 25.03 -14.95 -4.71
CA GLN A 101 26.43 -14.57 -4.54
C GLN A 101 26.59 -13.27 -3.74
N GLU A 102 25.76 -12.25 -3.98
CA GLU A 102 25.76 -11.01 -3.21
C GLU A 102 25.31 -11.25 -1.76
N LEU A 103 24.30 -12.08 -1.53
CA LEU A 103 23.86 -12.44 -0.18
C LEU A 103 24.93 -13.16 0.64
N LEU A 104 25.77 -13.99 0.03
CA LEU A 104 26.86 -14.71 0.72
C LEU A 104 27.97 -13.77 1.22
N VAL A 105 28.15 -12.62 0.60
CA VAL A 105 29.14 -11.61 0.96
C VAL A 105 28.54 -10.41 1.70
N PHE A 106 27.24 -10.45 1.98
CA PHE A 106 26.52 -9.41 2.70
C PHE A 106 26.61 -9.68 4.20
N ILE A 107 27.33 -8.82 4.92
CA ILE A 107 27.69 -9.02 6.32
C ILE A 107 27.38 -7.80 7.18
N TRP A 108 27.33 -8.01 8.48
CA TRP A 108 27.33 -6.93 9.46
C TRP A 108 28.75 -6.46 9.71
N LEU A 109 29.05 -5.22 9.38
CA LEU A 109 30.35 -4.59 9.63
C LEU A 109 30.12 -3.23 10.31
N ASN A 110 30.74 -3.02 11.47
CA ASN A 110 30.63 -1.77 12.25
C ASN A 110 29.18 -1.31 12.50
N GLY A 111 28.29 -2.25 12.80
CA GLY A 111 26.88 -1.96 13.08
C GLY A 111 26.03 -1.64 11.82
N LYS A 112 26.57 -1.85 10.63
CA LYS A 112 25.84 -1.70 9.36
C LYS A 112 25.89 -2.97 8.55
N ALA A 113 24.77 -3.33 7.96
CA ALA A 113 24.72 -4.41 6.99
C ALA A 113 25.12 -3.88 5.61
N GLN A 114 26.17 -4.46 5.05
CA GLN A 114 26.77 -4.07 3.77
C GLN A 114 27.54 -5.23 3.15
N SER A 115 27.86 -5.12 1.86
CA SER A 115 28.75 -6.08 1.20
C SER A 115 30.18 -5.96 1.73
N GLN A 116 30.93 -7.03 1.65
CA GLN A 116 32.38 -7.00 1.87
C GLN A 116 33.05 -6.06 0.89
N GLN A 117 34.20 -5.53 1.27
CA GLN A 117 34.98 -4.62 0.43
C GLN A 117 35.30 -5.28 -0.93
N GLY A 118 35.01 -4.56 -2.02
CA GLY A 118 35.18 -5.05 -3.40
C GLY A 118 33.98 -5.79 -3.98
N TYR A 119 32.90 -5.93 -3.22
CA TYR A 119 31.63 -6.53 -3.70
C TYR A 119 30.49 -5.50 -3.70
N ASN A 120 29.51 -5.77 -4.54
CA ASN A 120 28.28 -4.94 -4.63
C ASN A 120 27.16 -5.55 -3.77
N ASP A 121 26.22 -4.71 -3.35
CA ASP A 121 24.99 -5.11 -2.65
C ASP A 121 23.70 -4.64 -3.35
N ASP A 122 23.82 -4.25 -4.62
CA ASP A 122 22.73 -3.66 -5.38
C ASP A 122 21.51 -4.58 -5.50
N LEU A 123 21.74 -5.85 -5.81
CA LEU A 123 20.65 -6.82 -5.94
C LEU A 123 20.06 -7.18 -4.56
N VAL A 124 20.88 -7.23 -3.53
CA VAL A 124 20.41 -7.45 -2.15
C VAL A 124 19.52 -6.29 -1.74
N MET A 125 19.93 -5.06 -1.97
CA MET A 125 19.13 -3.88 -1.64
C MET A 125 17.85 -3.79 -2.47
N ALA A 126 17.90 -4.09 -3.77
CA ALA A 126 16.70 -4.15 -4.60
C ALA A 126 15.72 -5.21 -4.08
N PHE A 127 16.21 -6.36 -3.63
CA PHE A 127 15.39 -7.41 -3.04
C PHE A 127 14.80 -7.00 -1.69
N CYS A 128 15.60 -6.35 -0.81
CA CYS A 128 15.13 -5.78 0.45
C CYS A 128 13.99 -4.78 0.24
N ILE A 129 14.14 -3.86 -0.71
CA ILE A 129 13.12 -2.87 -1.08
C ILE A 129 11.83 -3.60 -1.53
N GLY A 130 11.97 -4.61 -2.39
CA GLY A 130 10.82 -5.38 -2.88
C GLY A 130 10.03 -6.07 -1.76
N LEU A 131 10.72 -6.72 -0.82
CA LEU A 131 10.10 -7.39 0.33
C LEU A 131 9.41 -6.38 1.26
N TRP A 132 10.09 -5.29 1.57
CA TRP A 132 9.56 -4.24 2.43
C TRP A 132 8.32 -3.56 1.86
N LEU A 133 8.32 -3.23 0.56
CA LEU A 133 7.17 -2.65 -0.12
C LEU A 133 6.00 -3.62 -0.24
N ARG A 134 6.29 -4.92 -0.45
CA ARG A 134 5.26 -5.96 -0.46
C ARG A 134 4.46 -5.95 0.84
N ASP A 135 5.13 -5.91 1.98
CA ASP A 135 4.47 -5.92 3.28
C ASP A 135 3.65 -4.67 3.51
N SER A 136 4.20 -3.52 3.18
CA SER A 136 3.50 -2.23 3.28
C SER A 136 2.25 -2.23 2.41
N THR A 137 2.35 -2.69 1.17
CA THR A 137 1.21 -2.77 0.23
C THR A 137 0.15 -3.75 0.69
N LEU A 138 0.53 -4.91 1.24
CA LEU A 138 -0.42 -5.89 1.77
C LEU A 138 -1.16 -5.36 2.99
N LYS A 139 -0.47 -4.70 3.91
CA LYS A 139 -1.09 -4.04 5.08
C LYS A 139 -2.11 -2.98 4.63
N LEU A 140 -1.73 -2.11 3.69
CA LEU A 140 -2.62 -1.08 3.14
C LEU A 140 -3.87 -1.70 2.50
N ARG A 141 -3.72 -2.78 1.74
CA ARG A 141 -4.84 -3.49 1.13
C ARG A 141 -5.79 -4.09 2.17
N GLN A 142 -5.25 -4.72 3.21
CA GLN A 142 -6.05 -5.29 4.30
C GLN A 142 -6.85 -4.20 5.03
N GLN A 143 -6.22 -3.08 5.34
CA GLN A 143 -6.87 -1.95 5.99
C GLN A 143 -7.95 -1.33 5.10
N GLY A 144 -7.71 -1.21 3.79
CA GLY A 144 -8.73 -0.77 2.83
C GLY A 144 -9.95 -1.69 2.79
N ILE A 145 -9.74 -3.02 2.83
CA ILE A 145 -10.82 -4.00 2.90
C ILE A 145 -11.60 -3.86 4.20
N GLU A 146 -10.92 -3.67 5.34
CA GLU A 146 -11.60 -3.47 6.63
C GLU A 146 -12.41 -2.19 6.68
N LEU A 147 -11.87 -1.08 6.13
CA LEU A 147 -12.59 0.19 6.04
C LEU A 147 -13.84 0.06 5.18
N ASN A 148 -13.74 -0.60 4.02
CA ASN A 148 -14.89 -0.87 3.16
C ASN A 148 -15.94 -1.74 3.87
N LYS A 149 -15.52 -2.78 4.60
CA LYS A 149 -16.43 -3.59 5.41
C LYS A 149 -17.14 -2.76 6.48
N ARG A 150 -16.41 -1.90 7.19
CA ARG A 150 -17.00 -0.99 8.20
C ARG A 150 -17.97 0.00 7.57
N ALA A 151 -17.62 0.59 6.43
CA ALA A 151 -18.51 1.49 5.70
C ALA A 151 -19.80 0.76 5.30
N LEU A 152 -19.70 -0.42 4.68
CA LEU A 152 -20.86 -1.22 4.31
C LEU A 152 -21.71 -1.63 5.52
N SER A 153 -21.09 -2.00 6.65
CA SER A 153 -21.81 -2.33 7.87
C SER A 153 -22.51 -1.12 8.50
N SER A 154 -21.98 0.08 8.31
CA SER A 154 -22.67 1.32 8.76
C SER A 154 -23.91 1.60 7.93
N PHE A 155 -23.88 1.35 6.63
CA PHE A 155 -25.09 1.44 5.78
C PHE A 155 -26.15 0.40 6.17
N GLN A 156 -25.76 -0.85 6.48
CA GLN A 156 -26.70 -1.86 6.97
C GLN A 156 -27.34 -1.48 8.30
N LYS A 157 -26.63 -0.81 9.22
CA LYS A 157 -27.23 -0.32 10.46
C LYS A 157 -28.17 0.86 10.26
N SER A 158 -27.92 1.67 9.25
CA SER A 158 -28.80 2.80 8.88
C SER A 158 -30.12 2.33 8.25
N THR A 159 -30.14 1.16 7.65
CA THR A 159 -31.37 0.56 7.09
C THR A 159 -32.21 -0.23 8.12
N ASN A 160 -31.84 -0.26 9.39
CA ASN A 160 -32.78 -0.52 10.46
C ASN A 160 -33.67 0.73 10.68
N VAL A 161 -34.31 1.21 9.63
CA VAL A 161 -35.60 1.85 9.73
C VAL A 161 -36.48 0.80 10.36
N ILE A 162 -36.73 0.99 11.64
CA ILE A 162 -37.62 0.15 12.44
C ILE A 162 -38.96 0.19 11.71
N TYR A 163 -39.29 -0.89 11.02
CA TYR A 163 -40.66 -1.19 10.71
C TYR A 163 -41.37 -1.49 12.02
N THR A 164 -41.67 -0.45 12.78
CA THR A 164 -42.68 -0.53 13.86
C THR A 164 -44.02 -0.57 13.17
N GLY A 165 -44.25 -1.59 12.38
CA GLY A 165 -45.56 -2.01 11.99
C GLY A 165 -46.26 -2.47 13.27
N ASN A 166 -47.06 -1.55 13.86
CA ASN A 166 -47.99 -1.90 14.91
C ASN A 166 -48.91 -2.97 14.33
N ARG A 167 -48.72 -4.24 14.73
CA ARG A 167 -49.45 -5.40 14.23
C ARG A 167 -50.95 -5.42 14.54
N ASN A 168 -51.47 -4.36 15.13
CA ASN A 168 -52.84 -4.31 15.64
C ASN A 168 -53.82 -3.40 14.86
N ASN A 169 -53.41 -2.75 13.77
CA ASN A 169 -54.35 -2.03 12.91
C ASN A 169 -54.19 -2.49 11.46
N GLN A 170 -55.32 -2.81 10.86
CA GLN A 170 -55.54 -3.31 9.50
C GLN A 170 -55.23 -2.26 8.41
N ASP A 171 -54.25 -1.40 8.60
CA ASP A 171 -53.78 -0.49 7.55
C ASP A 171 -52.46 -0.98 6.99
N THR A 172 -52.51 -1.61 5.86
CA THR A 172 -51.40 -2.02 5.02
C THR A 172 -50.75 -0.82 4.31
N GLY A 173 -50.42 0.22 5.06
CA GLY A 173 -49.79 1.42 4.50
C GLY A 173 -48.31 1.49 4.84
N TRP A 174 -47.50 1.52 3.78
CA TRP A 174 -46.10 1.92 3.93
C TRP A 174 -46.06 3.38 4.31
N THR A 175 -45.60 3.71 5.54
CA THR A 175 -45.47 5.08 6.04
C THR A 175 -44.04 5.42 6.29
N TRP A 176 -43.63 6.64 5.95
CA TRP A 176 -42.35 7.21 6.28
C TRP A 176 -42.51 8.35 7.27
N ASN A 177 -41.76 8.32 8.35
CA ASN A 177 -41.78 9.37 9.37
C ASN A 177 -40.68 10.39 9.09
N ASN A 178 -41.04 11.65 8.82
CA ASN A 178 -40.11 12.75 8.56
C ASN A 178 -39.70 13.51 9.87
N GLY A 179 -40.01 12.95 11.06
CA GLY A 179 -39.73 13.53 12.36
C GLY A 179 -40.84 14.42 12.87
N TYR A 180 -41.86 14.73 12.06
CA TYR A 180 -43.05 15.56 12.42
C TYR A 180 -44.36 14.82 12.13
N ASN A 181 -44.45 14.12 11.00
CA ASN A 181 -45.65 13.41 10.59
C ASN A 181 -45.31 12.11 9.90
N ASP A 182 -46.21 11.12 9.95
CA ASP A 182 -46.16 9.89 9.19
C ASP A 182 -46.80 10.12 7.81
N GLU A 183 -46.00 10.01 6.74
CA GLU A 183 -46.49 10.12 5.37
C GLU A 183 -46.66 8.73 4.74
N SER A 184 -47.77 8.49 4.05
CA SER A 184 -48.05 7.23 3.38
C SER A 184 -47.31 7.13 2.05
N LEU A 185 -46.52 6.04 1.89
CA LEU A 185 -45.78 5.73 0.69
C LEU A 185 -46.55 4.80 -0.27
N THR A 186 -47.86 4.66 -0.12
CA THR A 186 -48.70 3.76 -0.99
C THR A 186 -48.67 4.15 -2.46
N TRP A 187 -48.26 5.37 -2.78
CA TRP A 187 -48.12 5.84 -4.18
C TRP A 187 -46.88 5.23 -4.89
N LEU A 188 -45.93 4.66 -4.13
CA LEU A 188 -44.69 4.07 -4.65
C LEU A 188 -44.90 2.62 -5.16
N ILE A 189 -46.06 2.02 -4.85
CA ILE A 189 -46.38 0.63 -5.14
C ILE A 189 -47.53 0.64 -6.16
N LYS A 190 -47.25 1.08 -7.39
CA LYS A 190 -48.15 0.92 -8.52
C LYS A 190 -47.47 0.16 -9.61
#